data_0ea3cf7736df9a1f552b406ac3abcbac
#
_entry.id   0ea3cf7736df9a1f552b406ac3abcbac
#
_cell.length_a   1.000
_cell.length_b   1.000
_cell.length_c   1.000
_cell.angle_alpha   90.00
_cell.angle_beta   90.00
_cell.angle_gamma   90.00
#
_symmetry.space_group_name_H-M   'P 1'
#
loop_
_entity.id
_entity.type
_entity.pdbx_description
1 polymer ?
#
loop_
_entity_poly.entity_id
_entity_poly.type
_entity_poly.pdbx_seq_one_letter_code
_entity_poly.pdbx_strand_id
1 'polypeptide(L)'
;YVDANRPKPINWQPIYKVGSKTPLGLYVLDQEIESVLPEQEIERFTITPYEFFDAHYDYDSLVNAYDINGTLLSITNENTIDEESIDEILLYVSHGNQAFMSMNSFSELLSDTLNFKIDNQYYYKDTVQNYLANPKLGTTQYKMNGGISGRYFREIDTLNTTILGYQKIVDSSFVNFIKVDYYDGSFFLHTQPAAFSNYHLLKDNHSEYAQKLLSYLPKQPVYWYQKNLMDESISQSPLRFIFANPALKWAWYFFLIGMIVFILFNAKRKQRIVPIFKPLENTTVDFTKTIGN
;
A
#
# COMPACT_ATOMS: atom_id res chain seq x y z
N TYR A 1 6.34 -1.75 -34.05
CA TYR A 1 5.98 -3.20 -34.06
C TYR A 1 6.81 -4.03 -33.06
N VAL A 2 8.05 -3.66 -32.80
CA VAL A 2 8.93 -4.39 -31.87
C VAL A 2 8.56 -4.13 -30.39
N ASP A 3 8.07 -2.94 -30.05
CA ASP A 3 7.70 -2.57 -28.66
C ASP A 3 6.35 -3.18 -28.21
N ALA A 4 5.46 -3.49 -29.15
CA ALA A 4 4.15 -4.07 -28.82
C ALA A 4 4.25 -5.55 -28.36
N ASN A 5 5.35 -6.24 -28.70
CA ASN A 5 5.56 -7.66 -28.40
C ASN A 5 6.57 -7.90 -27.26
N ARG A 6 7.09 -6.84 -26.61
CA ARG A 6 7.94 -7.03 -25.42
C ARG A 6 7.06 -7.44 -24.24
N PRO A 7 7.42 -8.50 -23.50
CA PRO A 7 6.72 -8.84 -22.27
C PRO A 7 6.79 -7.64 -21.33
N LYS A 8 5.64 -7.25 -20.76
CA LYS A 8 5.58 -6.16 -19.78
C LYS A 8 6.51 -6.50 -18.60
N PRO A 9 7.32 -5.56 -18.13
CA PRO A 9 8.15 -5.80 -16.96
C PRO A 9 7.27 -6.21 -15.76
N ILE A 10 7.75 -7.20 -15.01
CA ILE A 10 7.05 -7.67 -13.81
C ILE A 10 7.02 -6.53 -12.78
N ASN A 11 5.84 -6.22 -12.27
CA ASN A 11 5.68 -5.22 -11.24
C ASN A 11 5.97 -5.81 -9.85
N TRP A 12 7.08 -5.41 -9.24
CA TRP A 12 7.53 -5.80 -7.91
C TRP A 12 7.12 -4.81 -6.81
N GLN A 13 6.22 -3.87 -7.08
CA GLN A 13 5.75 -2.96 -6.04
C GLN A 13 5.07 -3.74 -4.90
N PRO A 14 5.40 -3.43 -3.64
CA PRO A 14 4.84 -4.11 -2.46
C PRO A 14 3.41 -3.59 -2.16
N ILE A 15 2.45 -4.05 -2.95
CA ILE A 15 1.06 -3.58 -2.87
C ILE A 15 0.29 -4.31 -1.77
N TYR A 16 0.59 -5.59 -1.50
CA TYR A 16 -0.10 -6.46 -0.53
C TYR A 16 -1.64 -6.34 -0.59
N LYS A 17 -2.18 -6.35 -1.80
CA LYS A 17 -3.62 -6.29 -2.05
C LYS A 17 -4.14 -7.69 -2.36
N VAL A 18 -5.30 -8.07 -1.78
CA VAL A 18 -5.95 -9.38 -1.95
C VAL A 18 -6.23 -9.64 -3.42
N GLY A 19 -6.87 -9.04 -4.20
CA GLY A 19 -7.10 -9.37 -5.62
C GLY A 19 -5.86 -9.23 -6.54
N SER A 20 -4.70 -8.80 -6.03
CA SER A 20 -3.50 -8.57 -6.86
C SER A 20 -2.72 -9.85 -7.14
N LYS A 21 -2.53 -10.15 -8.43
CA LYS A 21 -1.70 -11.26 -8.95
C LYS A 21 -0.24 -10.88 -9.19
N THR A 22 0.18 -9.66 -8.79
CA THR A 22 1.59 -9.27 -8.82
C THR A 22 2.41 -10.11 -7.84
N PRO A 23 3.74 -10.21 -7.98
CA PRO A 23 4.57 -11.01 -7.06
C PRO A 23 4.34 -10.68 -5.58
N LEU A 24 4.20 -9.39 -5.24
CA LEU A 24 3.96 -8.94 -3.87
C LEU A 24 2.49 -8.58 -3.59
N GLY A 25 1.54 -9.20 -4.30
CA GLY A 25 0.12 -9.22 -3.96
C GLY A 25 -0.23 -10.37 -3.01
N LEU A 26 -1.48 -10.43 -2.55
CA LEU A 26 -1.99 -11.44 -1.60
C LEU A 26 -3.02 -12.39 -2.21
N TYR A 27 -3.11 -12.47 -3.53
CA TYR A 27 -4.11 -13.31 -4.21
C TYR A 27 -4.02 -14.79 -3.79
N VAL A 28 -2.81 -15.34 -3.69
CA VAL A 28 -2.61 -16.75 -3.29
C VAL A 28 -3.02 -16.97 -1.84
N LEU A 29 -2.65 -16.06 -0.94
CA LEU A 29 -3.08 -16.15 0.46
C LEU A 29 -4.61 -16.11 0.56
N ASP A 30 -5.26 -15.25 -0.18
CA ASP A 30 -6.73 -15.11 -0.17
C ASP A 30 -7.44 -16.40 -0.62
N GLN A 31 -6.88 -17.09 -1.62
CA GLN A 31 -7.45 -18.37 -2.09
C GLN A 31 -7.21 -19.53 -1.12
N GLU A 32 -6.13 -19.49 -0.36
CA GLU A 32 -5.69 -20.59 0.49
C GLU A 32 -5.95 -20.35 1.99
N ILE A 33 -6.41 -19.17 2.40
CA ILE A 33 -6.50 -18.81 3.82
C ILE A 33 -7.44 -19.72 4.60
N GLU A 34 -8.53 -20.18 3.99
CA GLU A 34 -9.47 -21.10 4.63
C GLU A 34 -8.86 -22.50 4.85
N SER A 35 -7.90 -22.91 4.00
CA SER A 35 -7.14 -24.14 4.18
C SER A 35 -6.00 -23.98 5.20
N VAL A 36 -5.45 -22.77 5.32
CA VAL A 36 -4.41 -22.43 6.29
C VAL A 36 -4.96 -22.27 7.70
N LEU A 37 -6.16 -21.72 7.82
CA LEU A 37 -6.89 -21.49 9.07
C LEU A 37 -8.20 -22.30 9.08
N PRO A 38 -8.13 -23.64 9.10
CA PRO A 38 -9.31 -24.50 9.09
C PRO A 38 -10.14 -24.27 10.36
N GLU A 39 -11.44 -24.33 10.25
CA GLU A 39 -12.40 -24.14 11.35
C GLU A 39 -12.52 -22.68 11.84
N GLN A 40 -11.93 -21.71 11.12
CA GLN A 40 -12.07 -20.28 11.41
C GLN A 40 -12.90 -19.62 10.31
N GLU A 41 -13.84 -18.80 10.70
CA GLU A 41 -14.59 -17.95 9.77
C GLU A 41 -13.73 -16.75 9.36
N ILE A 42 -13.62 -16.50 8.06
CA ILE A 42 -12.81 -15.39 7.52
C ILE A 42 -13.73 -14.33 6.94
N GLU A 43 -13.87 -13.24 7.65
CA GLU A 43 -14.59 -12.06 7.18
C GLU A 43 -13.61 -10.99 6.67
N ARG A 44 -13.84 -10.51 5.45
CA ARG A 44 -13.02 -9.48 4.82
C ARG A 44 -13.76 -8.14 4.85
N PHE A 45 -13.12 -7.10 5.36
CA PHE A 45 -13.71 -5.77 5.38
C PHE A 45 -12.76 -4.70 4.83
N THR A 46 -13.34 -3.59 4.33
CA THR A 46 -12.61 -2.52 3.63
C THR A 46 -12.87 -1.12 4.20
N ILE A 47 -13.86 -1.00 5.08
CA ILE A 47 -14.08 0.20 5.89
C ILE A 47 -12.95 0.33 6.92
N THR A 48 -12.82 1.46 7.58
CA THR A 48 -11.77 1.62 8.60
C THR A 48 -11.97 0.65 9.76
N PRO A 49 -10.90 0.19 10.42
CA PRO A 49 -11.05 -0.62 11.62
C PRO A 49 -11.91 0.05 12.70
N TYR A 50 -11.82 1.38 12.83
CA TYR A 50 -12.71 2.15 13.70
C TYR A 50 -14.18 1.91 13.33
N GLU A 51 -14.58 2.18 12.09
CA GLU A 51 -15.99 2.00 11.66
C GLU A 51 -16.46 0.55 11.81
N PHE A 52 -15.56 -0.43 11.59
CA PHE A 52 -15.90 -1.84 11.70
C PHE A 52 -16.13 -2.27 13.14
N PHE A 53 -15.19 -1.99 14.05
CA PHE A 53 -15.29 -2.45 15.44
C PHE A 53 -16.23 -1.61 16.29
N ASP A 54 -16.28 -0.28 16.09
CA ASP A 54 -17.21 0.62 16.78
C ASP A 54 -18.69 0.22 16.55
N ALA A 55 -19.01 -0.24 15.34
CA ALA A 55 -20.34 -0.75 15.01
C ALA A 55 -20.73 -2.02 15.80
N HIS A 56 -19.76 -2.73 16.37
CA HIS A 56 -19.90 -3.92 17.17
C HIS A 56 -19.66 -3.72 18.67
N TYR A 57 -19.48 -2.44 19.09
CA TYR A 57 -19.29 -2.12 20.49
C TYR A 57 -20.61 -1.69 21.13
N ASP A 58 -21.00 -2.37 22.21
CA ASP A 58 -22.22 -2.05 22.96
C ASP A 58 -21.95 -1.01 24.04
N TYR A 59 -22.26 0.25 23.73
CA TYR A 59 -22.14 1.36 24.66
C TYR A 59 -23.21 1.41 25.74
N ASP A 60 -24.37 0.79 25.51
CA ASP A 60 -25.49 0.81 26.43
C ASP A 60 -25.44 -0.31 27.48
N SER A 61 -24.51 -1.24 27.31
CA SER A 61 -24.31 -2.37 28.20
C SER A 61 -23.57 -1.94 29.48
N LEU A 62 -24.01 -2.43 30.64
CA LEU A 62 -23.26 -2.29 31.89
C LEU A 62 -21.87 -2.97 31.84
N VAL A 63 -21.64 -3.79 30.82
CA VAL A 63 -20.41 -4.56 30.61
C VAL A 63 -19.44 -3.89 29.66
N ASN A 64 -19.90 -2.91 28.83
CA ASN A 64 -19.08 -2.25 27.82
C ASN A 64 -18.22 -3.27 27.03
N ALA A 65 -18.81 -4.03 26.14
CA ALA A 65 -18.15 -5.13 25.45
C ALA A 65 -18.48 -5.14 23.96
N TYR A 66 -17.63 -5.80 23.18
CA TYR A 66 -17.93 -6.11 21.79
C TYR A 66 -18.92 -7.28 21.71
N ASP A 67 -19.84 -7.24 20.77
CA ASP A 67 -20.74 -8.36 20.45
C ASP A 67 -20.05 -9.41 19.56
N ILE A 68 -18.86 -9.11 19.05
CA ILE A 68 -17.99 -10.00 18.28
C ILE A 68 -16.68 -10.25 19.03
N ASN A 69 -16.12 -11.44 18.82
CA ASN A 69 -14.77 -11.78 19.26
C ASN A 69 -13.99 -12.39 18.11
N GLY A 70 -12.67 -12.20 18.09
CA GLY A 70 -11.88 -12.72 17.00
C GLY A 70 -10.49 -12.13 16.90
N THR A 71 -9.89 -12.37 15.74
CA THR A 71 -8.56 -11.87 15.40
C THR A 71 -8.64 -10.87 14.25
N LEU A 72 -8.19 -9.64 14.46
CA LEU A 72 -7.90 -8.72 13.37
C LEU A 72 -6.67 -9.21 12.61
N LEU A 73 -6.78 -9.40 11.31
CA LEU A 73 -5.65 -9.69 10.41
C LEU A 73 -5.36 -8.49 9.52
N SER A 74 -4.13 -7.97 9.55
CA SER A 74 -3.68 -6.89 8.67
C SER A 74 -2.29 -7.19 8.10
N ILE A 75 -2.18 -7.24 6.76
CA ILE A 75 -0.93 -7.50 6.04
C ILE A 75 -0.74 -6.39 5.00
N THR A 76 0.20 -5.49 5.25
CA THR A 76 0.47 -4.32 4.41
C THR A 76 1.97 -4.04 4.32
N ASN A 77 2.40 -3.18 3.41
CA ASN A 77 3.80 -2.76 3.36
C ASN A 77 4.16 -1.84 4.53
N GLU A 78 3.34 -0.83 4.74
CA GLU A 78 3.53 0.18 5.78
C GLU A 78 2.22 0.40 6.53
N ASN A 79 2.29 1.02 7.69
CA ASN A 79 1.07 1.40 8.41
C ASN A 79 0.23 2.34 7.53
N THR A 80 -1.00 1.94 7.28
CA THR A 80 -2.01 2.73 6.55
C THR A 80 -3.28 2.92 7.38
N ILE A 81 -3.22 2.54 8.65
CA ILE A 81 -4.30 2.63 9.62
C ILE A 81 -4.17 3.99 10.31
N ASP A 82 -5.24 4.75 10.37
CA ASP A 82 -5.31 6.04 11.05
C ASP A 82 -5.28 5.88 12.58
N GLU A 83 -5.07 6.99 13.29
CA GLU A 83 -4.90 6.97 14.74
C GLU A 83 -6.18 6.54 15.46
N GLU A 84 -7.35 7.00 15.03
CA GLU A 84 -8.63 6.60 15.59
C GLU A 84 -8.85 5.08 15.46
N SER A 85 -8.50 4.53 14.31
CA SER A 85 -8.55 3.07 14.10
C SER A 85 -7.53 2.30 14.94
N ILE A 86 -6.36 2.89 15.23
CA ILE A 86 -5.38 2.25 16.15
C ILE A 86 -5.91 2.24 17.59
N ASP A 87 -6.51 3.35 18.04
CA ASP A 87 -7.13 3.40 19.37
C ASP A 87 -8.25 2.37 19.50
N GLU A 88 -9.07 2.21 18.48
CA GLU A 88 -10.14 1.21 18.44
C GLU A 88 -9.58 -0.22 18.44
N ILE A 89 -8.51 -0.49 17.69
CA ILE A 89 -7.84 -1.80 17.72
C ILE A 89 -7.25 -2.09 19.11
N LEU A 90 -6.66 -1.10 19.77
CA LEU A 90 -6.17 -1.21 21.14
C LEU A 90 -7.32 -1.56 22.10
N LEU A 91 -8.46 -0.86 21.98
CA LEU A 91 -9.65 -1.15 22.77
C LEU A 91 -10.18 -2.55 22.48
N TYR A 92 -10.32 -2.94 21.22
CA TYR A 92 -10.78 -4.27 20.81
C TYR A 92 -9.90 -5.40 21.38
N VAL A 93 -8.56 -5.24 21.30
CA VAL A 93 -7.62 -6.22 21.86
C VAL A 93 -7.67 -6.23 23.39
N SER A 94 -7.85 -5.08 24.05
CA SER A 94 -7.92 -5.03 25.51
C SER A 94 -9.10 -5.85 26.09
N HIS A 95 -10.14 -6.09 25.27
CA HIS A 95 -11.30 -6.91 25.62
C HIS A 95 -11.13 -8.42 25.31
N GLY A 96 -9.90 -8.92 25.23
CA GLY A 96 -9.61 -10.34 25.07
C GLY A 96 -9.46 -10.81 23.62
N ASN A 97 -9.53 -9.91 22.65
CA ASN A 97 -9.37 -10.21 21.24
C ASN A 97 -7.90 -10.22 20.82
N GLN A 98 -7.64 -10.56 19.55
CA GLN A 98 -6.30 -10.64 19.01
C GLN A 98 -6.12 -9.68 17.81
N ALA A 99 -4.89 -9.23 17.58
CA ALA A 99 -4.53 -8.56 16.34
C ALA A 99 -3.23 -9.14 15.78
N PHE A 100 -3.27 -9.64 14.53
CA PHE A 100 -2.09 -10.03 13.78
C PHE A 100 -1.79 -8.96 12.74
N MET A 101 -0.65 -8.30 12.88
CA MET A 101 -0.23 -7.22 12.01
C MET A 101 1.14 -7.53 11.41
N SER A 102 1.21 -7.70 10.09
CA SER A 102 2.46 -7.92 9.37
C SER A 102 2.74 -6.74 8.44
N MET A 103 3.70 -5.89 8.84
CA MET A 103 4.04 -4.67 8.11
C MET A 103 5.48 -4.20 8.41
N ASN A 104 6.05 -3.42 7.51
CA ASN A 104 7.42 -2.90 7.66
C ASN A 104 7.51 -1.68 8.60
N SER A 105 6.40 -1.01 8.87
CA SER A 105 6.30 0.09 9.83
C SER A 105 4.97 0.03 10.57
N PHE A 106 4.97 0.42 11.83
CA PHE A 106 3.77 0.55 12.67
C PHE A 106 3.52 2.01 13.01
N SER A 107 2.32 2.35 13.48
CA SER A 107 2.03 3.70 13.96
C SER A 107 2.86 4.03 15.21
N GLU A 108 3.15 5.30 15.40
CA GLU A 108 3.83 5.78 16.61
C GLU A 108 2.98 5.50 17.85
N LEU A 109 1.67 5.75 17.78
CA LEU A 109 0.72 5.46 18.84
C LEU A 109 0.78 3.98 19.28
N LEU A 110 0.78 3.03 18.34
CA LEU A 110 0.86 1.60 18.65
C LEU A 110 2.20 1.23 19.25
N SER A 111 3.31 1.73 18.68
CA SER A 111 4.66 1.42 19.15
C SER A 111 4.94 1.98 20.54
N ASP A 112 4.44 3.16 20.85
CA ASP A 112 4.57 3.78 22.17
C ASP A 112 3.71 3.07 23.21
N THR A 113 2.46 2.74 22.87
CA THR A 113 1.53 2.03 23.77
C THR A 113 2.02 0.62 24.11
N LEU A 114 2.53 -0.12 23.13
CA LEU A 114 3.05 -1.49 23.31
C LEU A 114 4.55 -1.51 23.67
N ASN A 115 5.19 -0.35 23.79
CA ASN A 115 6.55 -0.14 24.19
C ASN A 115 7.58 -0.96 23.40
N PHE A 116 7.56 -0.80 22.08
CA PHE A 116 8.55 -1.38 21.18
C PHE A 116 9.12 -0.34 20.19
N LYS A 117 10.33 -0.59 19.68
CA LYS A 117 10.91 0.23 18.61
C LYS A 117 11.42 -0.65 17.48
N ILE A 118 11.20 -0.17 16.27
CA ILE A 118 11.69 -0.80 15.04
C ILE A 118 12.93 -0.08 14.55
N ASP A 119 13.88 -0.85 14.02
CA ASP A 119 15.04 -0.35 13.30
C ASP A 119 15.20 -1.10 11.97
N ASN A 120 16.15 -0.69 11.16
CA ASN A 120 16.39 -1.28 9.84
C ASN A 120 17.86 -1.63 9.64
N GLN A 121 18.14 -2.87 9.30
CA GLN A 121 19.47 -3.29 8.86
C GLN A 121 19.63 -3.07 7.36
N TYR A 122 20.38 -2.04 6.99
CA TYR A 122 20.54 -1.63 5.58
C TYR A 122 21.49 -2.54 4.77
N TYR A 123 22.35 -3.32 5.44
CA TYR A 123 23.37 -4.17 4.80
C TYR A 123 22.89 -5.61 4.61
N TYR A 124 21.75 -5.81 3.95
CA TYR A 124 21.32 -7.15 3.59
C TYR A 124 21.52 -7.40 2.08
N LYS A 125 22.09 -8.52 1.76
CA LYS A 125 22.35 -8.95 0.37
C LYS A 125 21.07 -9.55 -0.24
N ASP A 126 20.00 -8.76 -0.38
CA ASP A 126 18.73 -9.18 -0.98
C ASP A 126 18.20 -10.56 -0.50
N THR A 127 18.69 -11.03 0.62
CA THR A 127 18.33 -12.34 1.16
C THR A 127 18.34 -12.30 2.69
N VAL A 128 17.27 -12.76 3.31
CA VAL A 128 17.16 -13.00 4.75
C VAL A 128 16.81 -14.45 5.02
N GLN A 129 17.16 -14.98 6.18
CA GLN A 129 16.76 -16.31 6.62
C GLN A 129 15.82 -16.15 7.81
N ASN A 130 14.53 -16.39 7.60
CA ASN A 130 13.52 -16.31 8.65
C ASN A 130 13.41 -17.66 9.36
N TYR A 131 13.23 -17.63 10.69
CA TYR A 131 13.00 -18.83 11.49
C TYR A 131 12.22 -18.51 12.77
N LEU A 132 11.55 -19.52 13.31
CA LEU A 132 10.74 -19.36 14.50
C LEU A 132 11.56 -19.69 15.77
N ALA A 133 11.20 -19.02 16.85
CA ALA A 133 11.82 -19.24 18.16
C ALA A 133 11.39 -20.56 18.82
N ASN A 134 10.17 -21.04 18.52
CA ASN A 134 9.61 -22.25 19.08
C ASN A 134 10.13 -23.52 18.37
N PRO A 135 10.98 -24.35 19.02
CA PRO A 135 11.52 -25.57 18.38
C PRO A 135 10.47 -26.60 18.02
N LYS A 136 9.30 -26.59 18.67
CA LYS A 136 8.18 -27.50 18.35
C LYS A 136 7.61 -27.27 16.96
N LEU A 137 7.74 -26.07 16.41
CA LEU A 137 7.35 -25.75 15.04
C LEU A 137 8.46 -26.05 14.01
N GLY A 138 9.58 -26.62 14.46
CA GLY A 138 10.74 -26.97 13.64
C GLY A 138 11.85 -25.94 13.71
N THR A 139 13.04 -26.34 13.27
CA THR A 139 14.26 -25.52 13.25
C THR A 139 14.62 -25.04 11.84
N THR A 140 13.68 -25.16 10.90
CA THR A 140 13.88 -24.78 9.49
C THR A 140 14.16 -23.28 9.37
N GLN A 141 15.20 -22.94 8.59
CA GLN A 141 15.49 -21.56 8.21
C GLN A 141 15.01 -21.35 6.76
N TYR A 142 14.10 -20.42 6.59
CA TYR A 142 13.49 -20.10 5.30
C TYR A 142 14.27 -18.96 4.64
N LYS A 143 15.04 -19.29 3.60
CA LYS A 143 15.84 -18.32 2.86
C LYS A 143 15.00 -17.57 1.86
N MET A 144 14.64 -16.32 2.16
CA MET A 144 13.77 -15.48 1.37
C MET A 144 14.54 -14.37 0.65
N ASN A 145 14.08 -14.04 -0.57
CA ASN A 145 14.57 -12.94 -1.39
C ASN A 145 13.45 -12.33 -2.22
N GLY A 146 13.56 -11.06 -2.58
CA GLY A 146 12.51 -10.34 -3.32
C GLY A 146 11.39 -9.82 -2.41
N GLY A 147 11.26 -8.51 -2.32
CA GLY A 147 10.28 -7.83 -1.48
C GLY A 147 10.52 -7.91 0.03
N ILE A 148 11.63 -8.50 0.45
CA ILE A 148 12.01 -8.60 1.86
C ILE A 148 12.54 -7.27 2.38
N SER A 149 12.46 -7.07 3.71
CA SER A 149 12.99 -5.89 4.37
C SER A 149 14.03 -6.25 5.43
N GLY A 150 14.87 -5.28 5.80
CA GLY A 150 15.79 -5.39 6.93
C GLY A 150 15.17 -4.91 8.26
N ARG A 151 13.86 -4.70 8.32
CA ARG A 151 13.17 -4.21 9.52
C ARG A 151 13.15 -5.26 10.63
N TYR A 152 13.38 -4.83 11.86
CA TYR A 152 13.41 -5.70 13.04
C TYR A 152 13.03 -4.92 14.31
N PHE A 153 12.60 -5.62 15.34
CA PHE A 153 12.35 -5.05 16.65
C PHE A 153 13.68 -4.85 17.40
N ARG A 154 14.08 -3.59 17.57
CA ARG A 154 15.33 -3.22 18.26
C ARG A 154 15.16 -3.21 19.78
N GLU A 155 14.05 -2.65 20.24
CA GLU A 155 13.70 -2.55 21.65
C GLU A 155 12.30 -3.14 21.84
N ILE A 156 12.12 -3.92 22.90
CA ILE A 156 10.83 -4.54 23.26
C ILE A 156 10.68 -4.52 24.77
N ASP A 157 9.46 -4.38 25.27
CA ASP A 157 9.14 -4.60 26.66
C ASP A 157 9.19 -6.10 26.97
N THR A 158 10.22 -6.53 27.68
CA THR A 158 10.43 -7.95 28.00
C THR A 158 9.46 -8.52 29.04
N LEU A 159 8.67 -7.68 29.71
CA LEU A 159 7.68 -8.14 30.70
C LEU A 159 6.42 -8.68 30.01
N ASN A 160 5.97 -7.99 28.96
CA ASN A 160 4.73 -8.31 28.27
C ASN A 160 4.94 -8.89 26.86
N THR A 161 6.21 -9.02 26.42
CA THR A 161 6.54 -9.46 25.06
C THR A 161 7.21 -10.83 25.05
N THR A 162 6.69 -11.70 24.21
CA THR A 162 7.32 -12.99 23.87
C THR A 162 7.87 -12.95 22.45
N ILE A 163 9.13 -13.29 22.27
CA ILE A 163 9.76 -13.40 20.95
C ILE A 163 9.32 -14.71 20.31
N LEU A 164 8.72 -14.62 19.13
CA LEU A 164 8.21 -15.76 18.36
C LEU A 164 9.05 -16.10 17.14
N GLY A 165 9.83 -15.15 16.61
CA GLY A 165 10.65 -15.40 15.44
C GLY A 165 11.78 -14.41 15.25
N TYR A 166 12.70 -14.83 14.40
CA TYR A 166 13.91 -14.10 14.05
C TYR A 166 14.13 -14.09 12.53
N GLN A 167 14.84 -13.08 12.08
CA GLN A 167 15.48 -13.06 10.78
C GLN A 167 17.00 -12.98 10.92
N LYS A 168 17.71 -13.82 10.21
CA LYS A 168 19.16 -13.76 10.11
C LYS A 168 19.54 -12.96 8.86
N ILE A 169 20.32 -11.89 9.09
CA ILE A 169 20.86 -11.03 8.03
C ILE A 169 22.37 -11.12 8.11
N VAL A 170 23.00 -11.65 7.06
CA VAL A 170 24.42 -12.02 7.06
C VAL A 170 24.69 -13.01 8.21
N ASP A 171 25.37 -12.58 9.27
CA ASP A 171 25.73 -13.44 10.40
C ASP A 171 25.03 -13.06 11.70
N SER A 172 24.16 -12.04 11.67
CA SER A 172 23.44 -11.53 12.85
C SER A 172 21.96 -11.90 12.82
N SER A 173 21.42 -12.28 13.96
CA SER A 173 20.00 -12.59 14.12
C SER A 173 19.27 -11.42 14.76
N PHE A 174 18.14 -11.03 14.18
CA PHE A 174 17.31 -9.91 14.59
C PHE A 174 15.88 -10.40 14.85
N VAL A 175 15.20 -9.85 15.83
CA VAL A 175 13.82 -10.19 16.16
C VAL A 175 12.89 -9.62 15.08
N ASN A 176 12.08 -10.47 14.44
CA ASN A 176 11.15 -10.06 13.38
C ASN A 176 9.68 -10.44 13.65
N PHE A 177 9.43 -11.25 14.68
CA PHE A 177 8.09 -11.65 15.07
C PHE A 177 7.98 -11.71 16.59
N ILE A 178 7.01 -11.00 17.15
CA ILE A 178 6.74 -10.90 18.58
C ILE A 178 5.25 -11.07 18.88
N LYS A 179 4.96 -11.55 20.08
CA LYS A 179 3.64 -11.47 20.71
C LYS A 179 3.74 -10.50 21.87
N VAL A 180 2.88 -9.50 21.90
CA VAL A 180 2.75 -8.56 23.00
C VAL A 180 1.41 -8.80 23.69
N ASP A 181 1.42 -9.19 24.95
CA ASP A 181 0.22 -9.31 25.76
C ASP A 181 -0.25 -7.91 26.17
N TYR A 182 -1.53 -7.62 25.92
CA TYR A 182 -2.13 -6.32 26.17
C TYR A 182 -3.50 -6.50 26.82
N TYR A 183 -3.59 -6.18 28.12
CA TYR A 183 -4.75 -6.51 28.98
C TYR A 183 -5.17 -7.99 28.83
N ASP A 184 -6.39 -8.24 28.41
CA ASP A 184 -6.92 -9.61 28.26
C ASP A 184 -6.64 -10.24 26.88
N GLY A 185 -6.08 -9.46 25.92
CA GLY A 185 -5.78 -9.91 24.58
C GLY A 185 -4.29 -9.88 24.22
N SER A 186 -3.98 -9.97 22.94
CA SER A 186 -2.59 -9.98 22.47
C SER A 186 -2.44 -9.44 21.04
N PHE A 187 -1.31 -8.78 20.81
CA PHE A 187 -0.85 -8.39 19.48
C PHE A 187 0.22 -9.36 18.97
N PHE A 188 0.09 -9.82 17.74
CA PHE A 188 1.12 -10.56 17.01
C PHE A 188 1.70 -9.63 15.94
N LEU A 189 2.92 -9.14 16.14
CA LEU A 189 3.56 -8.15 15.29
C LEU A 189 4.71 -8.77 14.52
N HIS A 190 4.67 -8.64 13.19
CA HIS A 190 5.64 -9.25 12.28
C HIS A 190 6.17 -8.22 11.28
N THR A 191 7.49 -8.21 11.00
CA THR A 191 8.14 -7.19 10.17
C THR A 191 8.48 -7.65 8.75
N GLN A 192 7.98 -8.81 8.31
CA GLN A 192 8.22 -9.35 6.97
C GLN A 192 6.93 -9.69 6.22
N PRO A 193 6.12 -8.70 5.81
CA PRO A 193 4.86 -8.95 5.11
C PRO A 193 5.05 -9.72 3.79
N ALA A 194 6.25 -9.64 3.18
CA ALA A 194 6.59 -10.39 1.98
C ALA A 194 6.39 -11.90 2.14
N ALA A 195 6.50 -12.45 3.35
CA ALA A 195 6.28 -13.87 3.63
C ALA A 195 4.90 -14.36 3.19
N PHE A 196 3.88 -13.48 3.16
CA PHE A 196 2.51 -13.77 2.78
C PHE A 196 2.21 -13.48 1.30
N SER A 197 3.19 -12.99 0.54
CA SER A 197 3.00 -12.60 -0.85
C SER A 197 2.88 -13.79 -1.80
N ASN A 198 2.26 -13.57 -2.96
CA ASN A 198 2.13 -14.58 -4.01
C ASN A 198 3.48 -15.23 -4.36
N TYR A 199 4.54 -14.40 -4.47
CA TYR A 199 5.88 -14.87 -4.82
C TYR A 199 6.42 -15.85 -3.78
N HIS A 200 6.31 -15.51 -2.50
CA HIS A 200 6.84 -16.38 -1.45
C HIS A 200 5.95 -17.60 -1.20
N LEU A 201 4.63 -17.47 -1.24
CA LEU A 201 3.75 -18.62 -1.04
C LEU A 201 3.89 -19.69 -2.13
N LEU A 202 4.27 -19.29 -3.35
CA LEU A 202 4.48 -20.20 -4.47
C LEU A 202 5.95 -20.67 -4.65
N LYS A 203 6.86 -20.19 -3.81
CA LYS A 203 8.29 -20.47 -3.95
C LYS A 203 8.81 -21.40 -2.86
N ASP A 204 9.52 -22.46 -3.26
CA ASP A 204 10.20 -23.40 -2.37
C ASP A 204 9.25 -23.88 -1.23
N ASN A 205 9.71 -23.82 0.01
CA ASN A 205 8.91 -24.17 1.20
C ASN A 205 8.47 -22.94 2.04
N HIS A 206 8.42 -21.76 1.41
CA HIS A 206 8.10 -20.53 2.16
C HIS A 206 6.65 -20.47 2.65
N SER A 207 5.72 -21.16 1.99
CA SER A 207 4.33 -21.31 2.45
C SER A 207 4.25 -21.95 3.84
N GLU A 208 5.16 -22.87 4.16
CA GLU A 208 5.26 -23.49 5.50
C GLU A 208 5.58 -22.42 6.57
N TYR A 209 6.44 -21.44 6.26
CA TYR A 209 6.73 -20.34 7.17
C TYR A 209 5.49 -19.48 7.43
N ALA A 210 4.78 -19.09 6.39
CA ALA A 210 3.54 -18.32 6.52
C ALA A 210 2.46 -19.06 7.32
N GLN A 211 2.28 -20.36 7.07
CA GLN A 211 1.36 -21.22 7.85
C GLN A 211 1.74 -21.26 9.33
N LYS A 212 3.04 -21.43 9.63
CA LYS A 212 3.54 -21.44 11.02
C LYS A 212 3.36 -20.10 11.73
N LEU A 213 3.51 -18.96 11.03
CA LEU A 213 3.20 -17.64 11.59
C LEU A 213 1.73 -17.54 12.00
N LEU A 214 0.81 -17.98 11.11
CA LEU A 214 -0.62 -17.93 11.39
C LEU A 214 -1.06 -19.00 12.41
N SER A 215 -0.31 -20.08 12.60
CA SER A 215 -0.63 -21.11 13.58
C SER A 215 -0.53 -20.67 15.04
N TYR A 216 0.04 -19.49 15.31
CA TYR A 216 0.02 -18.88 16.63
C TYR A 216 -1.34 -18.28 17.00
N LEU A 217 -2.21 -18.04 16.01
CA LEU A 217 -3.53 -17.46 16.23
C LEU A 217 -4.46 -18.47 16.89
N PRO A 218 -5.27 -18.05 17.86
CA PRO A 218 -6.31 -18.91 18.43
C PRO A 218 -7.38 -19.27 17.39
N LYS A 219 -8.08 -20.37 17.61
CA LYS A 219 -9.19 -20.80 16.75
C LYS A 219 -10.44 -19.98 17.05
N GLN A 220 -10.56 -18.85 16.37
CA GLN A 220 -11.66 -17.90 16.48
C GLN A 220 -11.85 -17.18 15.13
N PRO A 221 -12.97 -16.48 14.89
CA PRO A 221 -13.18 -15.74 13.66
C PRO A 221 -12.02 -14.78 13.34
N VAL A 222 -11.74 -14.60 12.06
CA VAL A 222 -10.68 -13.71 11.57
C VAL A 222 -11.29 -12.59 10.75
N TYR A 223 -11.11 -11.38 11.19
CA TYR A 223 -11.53 -10.15 10.53
C TYR A 223 -10.34 -9.60 9.74
N TRP A 224 -10.34 -9.83 8.42
CA TRP A 224 -9.23 -9.45 7.57
C TRP A 224 -9.43 -8.05 7.01
N TYR A 225 -8.74 -7.10 7.60
CA TYR A 225 -8.73 -5.71 7.13
C TYR A 225 -7.98 -5.57 5.81
N GLN A 226 -8.64 -4.96 4.85
CA GLN A 226 -8.12 -4.69 3.52
C GLN A 226 -8.41 -3.24 3.16
N LYS A 227 -7.42 -2.37 3.31
CA LYS A 227 -7.60 -0.99 2.86
C LYS A 227 -8.06 -0.98 1.42
N ASN A 228 -9.13 -0.27 1.13
CA ASN A 228 -9.64 -0.12 -0.23
C ASN A 228 -8.69 0.78 -1.04
N LEU A 229 -7.65 0.18 -1.62
CA LEU A 229 -6.66 0.87 -2.46
C LEU A 229 -7.22 1.30 -3.83
N MET A 230 -8.54 1.18 -4.05
CA MET A 230 -9.13 1.74 -5.28
C MET A 230 -8.93 3.24 -5.36
N ASP A 231 -8.91 3.95 -4.23
CA ASP A 231 -8.67 5.39 -4.20
C ASP A 231 -7.18 5.77 -4.38
N GLU A 232 -6.24 4.95 -3.93
CA GLU A 232 -4.81 5.24 -4.07
C GLU A 232 -4.25 4.90 -5.47
N SER A 233 -4.83 3.92 -6.18
CA SER A 233 -4.41 3.60 -7.55
C SER A 233 -4.81 4.65 -8.59
N ILE A 234 -5.72 5.54 -8.23
CA ILE A 234 -6.20 6.62 -9.11
C ILE A 234 -5.24 7.82 -9.11
N SER A 235 -4.44 8.00 -8.08
CA SER A 235 -3.80 9.30 -7.79
C SER A 235 -2.37 9.51 -8.30
N GLN A 236 -1.68 8.52 -8.84
CA GLN A 236 -0.31 8.73 -9.34
C GLN A 236 -0.22 9.43 -10.71
N SER A 237 -1.33 9.57 -11.43
CA SER A 237 -1.39 10.37 -12.65
C SER A 237 -2.59 11.32 -12.59
N PRO A 238 -2.37 12.65 -12.64
CA PRO A 238 -3.47 13.64 -12.67
C PRO A 238 -4.48 13.37 -13.78
N LEU A 239 -4.03 12.84 -14.92
CA LEU A 239 -4.91 12.45 -16.02
C LEU A 239 -5.79 11.26 -15.65
N ARG A 240 -5.30 10.30 -14.90
CA ARG A 240 -6.07 9.12 -14.49
C ARG A 240 -7.18 9.51 -13.52
N PHE A 241 -6.91 10.42 -12.60
CA PHE A 241 -7.93 11.02 -11.72
C PHE A 241 -9.05 11.71 -12.52
N ILE A 242 -8.67 12.53 -13.52
CA ILE A 242 -9.63 13.20 -14.41
C ILE A 242 -10.50 12.20 -15.15
N PHE A 243 -9.94 11.10 -15.69
CA PHE A 243 -10.67 10.10 -16.44
C PHE A 243 -11.50 9.14 -15.59
N ALA A 244 -11.16 8.96 -14.32
CA ALA A 244 -11.93 8.14 -13.39
C ALA A 244 -13.24 8.82 -12.94
N ASN A 245 -13.26 10.15 -12.92
CA ASN A 245 -14.46 10.91 -12.55
C ASN A 245 -15.24 11.30 -13.83
N PRO A 246 -16.48 10.83 -14.05
CA PRO A 246 -17.27 11.12 -15.24
C PRO A 246 -17.43 12.62 -15.53
N ALA A 247 -17.63 13.44 -14.49
CA ALA A 247 -17.78 14.88 -14.64
C ALA A 247 -16.47 15.54 -15.13
N LEU A 248 -15.33 15.18 -14.55
CA LEU A 248 -14.02 15.70 -14.95
C LEU A 248 -13.60 15.20 -16.34
N LYS A 249 -13.95 13.97 -16.69
CA LYS A 249 -13.73 13.40 -18.03
C LYS A 249 -14.43 14.21 -19.10
N TRP A 250 -15.69 14.56 -18.91
CA TRP A 250 -16.44 15.40 -19.86
C TRP A 250 -15.88 16.83 -19.90
N ALA A 251 -15.54 17.44 -18.77
CA ALA A 251 -14.89 18.74 -18.71
C ALA A 251 -13.58 18.76 -19.50
N TRP A 252 -12.78 17.69 -19.39
CA TRP A 252 -11.52 17.54 -20.14
C TRP A 252 -11.76 17.48 -21.66
N TYR A 253 -12.77 16.74 -22.11
CA TYR A 253 -13.10 16.67 -23.52
C TYR A 253 -13.59 18.04 -24.06
N PHE A 254 -14.44 18.74 -23.31
CA PHE A 254 -14.86 20.10 -23.69
C PHE A 254 -13.69 21.07 -23.75
N PHE A 255 -12.76 20.97 -22.82
CA PHE A 255 -11.54 21.77 -22.84
C PHE A 255 -10.70 21.50 -24.08
N LEU A 256 -10.48 20.24 -24.46
CA LEU A 256 -9.74 19.88 -25.68
C LEU A 256 -10.42 20.37 -26.95
N ILE A 257 -11.75 20.18 -27.06
CA ILE A 257 -12.52 20.67 -28.19
C ILE A 257 -12.42 22.21 -28.29
N GLY A 258 -12.60 22.91 -27.16
CA GLY A 258 -12.45 24.36 -27.10
C GLY A 258 -11.07 24.83 -27.53
N MET A 259 -10.01 24.12 -27.10
CA MET A 259 -8.64 24.42 -27.50
C MET A 259 -8.42 24.23 -29.01
N ILE A 260 -8.96 23.14 -29.58
CA ILE A 260 -8.87 22.89 -31.04
C ILE A 260 -9.59 24.00 -31.80
N VAL A 261 -10.81 24.35 -31.39
CA VAL A 261 -11.59 25.45 -32.00
C VAL A 261 -10.82 26.76 -31.88
N PHE A 262 -10.28 27.07 -30.73
CA PHE A 262 -9.47 28.26 -30.50
C PHE A 262 -8.24 28.31 -31.45
N ILE A 263 -7.52 27.21 -31.60
CA ILE A 263 -6.37 27.11 -32.51
C ILE A 263 -6.83 27.32 -33.96
N LEU A 264 -7.91 26.70 -34.41
CA LEU A 264 -8.42 26.84 -35.75
C LEU A 264 -8.83 28.29 -36.09
N PHE A 265 -9.47 28.97 -35.13
CA PHE A 265 -9.84 30.38 -35.35
C PHE A 265 -8.65 31.34 -35.27
N ASN A 266 -7.61 31.04 -34.48
CA ASN A 266 -6.42 31.87 -34.34
C ASN A 266 -5.30 31.48 -35.30
N ALA A 267 -5.34 30.32 -35.96
CA ALA A 267 -4.33 29.87 -36.92
C ALA A 267 -4.39 30.70 -38.27
N LYS A 268 -5.49 31.44 -38.52
CA LYS A 268 -5.51 32.37 -39.62
C LYS A 268 -4.47 33.45 -39.33
N ARG A 269 -3.37 33.42 -40.09
CA ARG A 269 -2.37 34.45 -40.09
C ARG A 269 -3.03 35.83 -40.32
N LYS A 270 -3.13 36.65 -39.32
CA LYS A 270 -3.47 38.05 -39.51
C LYS A 270 -2.26 38.68 -40.24
N GLN A 271 -2.32 38.63 -41.56
CA GLN A 271 -1.34 39.41 -42.34
C GLN A 271 -1.54 40.90 -41.97
N ARG A 272 -0.52 41.51 -41.45
CA ARG A 272 -0.49 42.96 -41.29
C ARG A 272 -0.69 43.56 -42.66
N ILE A 273 -1.77 44.31 -42.86
CA ILE A 273 -1.99 45.09 -44.09
C ILE A 273 -0.82 46.13 -44.05
N VAL A 274 0.20 45.84 -44.81
CA VAL A 274 1.26 46.85 -45.05
C VAL A 274 0.66 47.84 -46.02
N PRO A 275 0.45 49.13 -45.67
CA PRO A 275 -0.03 50.12 -46.61
C PRO A 275 0.98 50.20 -47.76
N ILE A 276 0.48 50.01 -49.00
CA ILE A 276 1.32 50.23 -50.21
C ILE A 276 1.57 51.71 -50.31
N PHE A 277 2.76 52.15 -49.93
CA PHE A 277 3.23 53.52 -50.20
C PHE A 277 3.44 53.61 -51.70
N LYS A 278 2.65 54.44 -52.40
CA LYS A 278 2.95 54.80 -53.78
C LYS A 278 4.34 55.44 -53.78
N PRO A 279 5.24 54.97 -54.67
CA PRO A 279 6.53 55.67 -54.79
C PRO A 279 6.29 57.15 -55.13
N LEU A 280 6.99 58.05 -54.46
CA LEU A 280 6.92 59.44 -54.73
C LEU A 280 7.25 59.64 -56.24
N GLU A 281 6.28 60.17 -56.98
CA GLU A 281 6.54 60.58 -58.33
C GLU A 281 7.74 61.59 -58.32
N ASN A 282 8.65 61.38 -59.26
CA ASN A 282 9.89 62.19 -59.30
C ASN A 282 9.55 63.59 -59.81
N THR A 283 9.10 64.42 -58.89
CA THR A 283 8.68 65.81 -59.16
C THR A 283 9.74 66.62 -59.91
N THR A 284 11.00 66.24 -59.86
CA THR A 284 12.11 66.85 -60.59
C THR A 284 12.02 66.65 -62.09
N VAL A 285 11.49 65.47 -62.52
CA VAL A 285 11.28 65.14 -63.94
C VAL A 285 10.10 65.95 -64.53
N ASP A 286 9.02 66.06 -63.74
CA ASP A 286 7.86 66.86 -64.17
C ASP A 286 8.15 68.34 -64.16
N PHE A 287 8.95 68.80 -63.22
CA PHE A 287 9.43 70.24 -63.19
C PHE A 287 10.29 70.53 -64.39
N THR A 288 11.23 69.71 -64.81
CA THR A 288 12.10 69.92 -65.99
C THR A 288 11.28 69.87 -67.30
N LYS A 289 10.22 69.05 -67.39
CA LYS A 289 9.28 69.01 -68.53
C LYS A 289 8.48 70.32 -68.67
N THR A 290 8.13 70.93 -67.52
CA THR A 290 7.31 72.15 -67.51
C THR A 290 8.16 73.42 -67.88
N ILE A 291 9.45 73.40 -67.68
CA ILE A 291 10.35 74.56 -68.02
C ILE A 291 10.90 74.41 -69.42
N GLY A 292 10.85 73.25 -70.05
CA GLY A 292 11.44 73.02 -71.38
C GLY A 292 10.48 73.14 -72.57
N ASN A 293 9.25 73.66 -72.37
CA ASN A 293 8.28 74.00 -73.41
C ASN A 293 8.19 75.51 -73.60
#